data_4b93521e49a919c53b0116a4a508fcfb
#
_entry.id   4b93521e49a919c53b0116a4a508fcfb
#
_cell.length_a   1.000
_cell.length_b   1.000
_cell.length_c   1.000
_cell.angle_alpha   90.00
_cell.angle_beta   90.00
_cell.angle_gamma   90.00
#
_symmetry.space_group_name_H-M   'P 1'
#
loop_
_entity.id
_entity.type
_entity.pdbx_description
1 polymer ?
#
loop_
_entity_poly.entity_id
_entity_poly.type
_entity_poly.pdbx_seq_one_letter_code
_entity_poly.pdbx_strand_id
1 'polypeptide(L)'
;MHAVDTSPTSTSLIIGASSEIGQALIAQLLAAPTKTRIVAVSRSPLKLPAAVRTLNCDYTPEAIAYVGQELSSHSGSFERIVICNGILHRGELQPEKRLEDLKLDNMAEVFRINTFVPALWLQALAPLLRSTQACRVALLSARVGSISDNRAGCWYSYRASKAALNMLIQS
;
A
#
# COMPACT_ATOMS: atom_id res chain seq x y z
N MET A 1 -37.92 -17.22 -13.12
CA MET A 1 -37.11 -16.00 -12.87
C MET A 1 -35.91 -16.47 -12.10
N HIS A 2 -34.76 -16.68 -12.74
CA HIS A 2 -33.50 -16.98 -12.03
C HIS A 2 -33.04 -15.70 -11.39
N ALA A 3 -32.90 -15.69 -10.07
CA ALA A 3 -32.22 -14.62 -9.35
C ALA A 3 -30.79 -14.53 -9.90
N VAL A 4 -30.43 -13.41 -10.48
CA VAL A 4 -29.04 -13.13 -10.85
C VAL A 4 -28.24 -13.13 -9.55
N ASP A 5 -27.31 -14.06 -9.40
CA ASP A 5 -26.39 -14.09 -8.28
C ASP A 5 -25.57 -12.78 -8.32
N THR A 6 -25.89 -11.85 -7.43
CA THR A 6 -25.22 -10.54 -7.31
C THR A 6 -24.04 -10.60 -6.36
N SER A 7 -23.56 -11.79 -6.01
CA SER A 7 -22.38 -11.96 -5.17
C SER A 7 -21.15 -11.33 -5.84
N PRO A 8 -20.36 -10.51 -5.12
CA PRO A 8 -19.17 -9.91 -5.69
C PRO A 8 -18.16 -10.99 -6.08
N THR A 9 -17.81 -11.00 -7.36
CA THR A 9 -16.89 -11.99 -7.95
C THR A 9 -15.42 -11.66 -7.72
N SER A 10 -15.10 -10.45 -7.32
CA SER A 10 -13.72 -9.95 -7.13
C SER A 10 -13.51 -9.28 -5.78
N THR A 11 -12.26 -9.26 -5.32
CA THR A 11 -11.86 -8.59 -4.09
C THR A 11 -10.78 -7.53 -4.39
N SER A 12 -10.92 -6.35 -3.77
CA SER A 12 -9.90 -5.30 -3.78
C SER A 12 -9.28 -5.17 -2.38
N LEU A 13 -7.95 -5.24 -2.31
CA LEU A 13 -7.18 -5.06 -1.08
C LEU A 13 -6.54 -3.67 -1.07
N ILE A 14 -6.82 -2.88 -0.04
CA ILE A 14 -6.26 -1.54 0.14
C ILE A 14 -5.41 -1.55 1.42
N ILE A 15 -4.10 -1.44 1.27
CA ILE A 15 -3.13 -1.38 2.37
C ILE A 15 -2.72 0.08 2.58
N GLY A 16 -2.65 0.53 3.83
CA GLY A 16 -2.51 1.95 4.14
C GLY A 16 -3.86 2.69 4.01
N ALA A 17 -4.94 1.99 4.29
CA ALA A 17 -6.31 2.45 4.10
C ALA A 17 -6.69 3.69 4.93
N SER A 18 -5.92 4.04 5.96
CA SER A 18 -6.11 5.28 6.74
C SER A 18 -5.56 6.55 6.04
N SER A 19 -4.78 6.41 4.95
CA SER A 19 -4.32 7.55 4.17
C SER A 19 -5.48 8.18 3.38
N GLU A 20 -5.36 9.47 3.04
CA GLU A 20 -6.35 10.16 2.20
C GLU A 20 -6.57 9.43 0.87
N ILE A 21 -5.51 8.97 0.23
CA ILE A 21 -5.61 8.20 -1.02
C ILE A 21 -6.32 6.86 -0.79
N GLY A 22 -5.98 6.14 0.29
CA GLY A 22 -6.63 4.88 0.64
C GLY A 22 -8.12 5.05 0.89
N GLN A 23 -8.52 6.08 1.64
CA GLN A 23 -9.92 6.40 1.90
C GLN A 23 -10.67 6.80 0.62
N ALA A 24 -10.06 7.63 -0.24
CA ALA A 24 -10.65 8.03 -1.51
C ALA A 24 -10.86 6.83 -2.45
N LEU A 25 -9.90 5.90 -2.50
CA LEU A 25 -10.03 4.65 -3.27
C LEU A 25 -11.19 3.78 -2.75
N ILE A 26 -11.30 3.60 -1.43
CA ILE A 26 -12.40 2.86 -0.82
C ILE A 26 -13.74 3.50 -1.16
N ALA A 27 -13.86 4.83 -1.03
CA ALA A 27 -15.07 5.56 -1.37
C ALA A 27 -15.47 5.37 -2.85
N GLN A 28 -14.50 5.43 -3.76
CA GLN A 28 -14.74 5.20 -5.20
C GLN A 28 -15.18 3.75 -5.48
N LEU A 29 -14.56 2.77 -4.82
CA LEU A 29 -14.94 1.36 -4.98
C LEU A 29 -16.34 1.08 -4.45
N LEU A 30 -16.74 1.72 -3.35
CA LEU A 30 -18.10 1.60 -2.80
C LEU A 30 -19.17 2.25 -3.69
N ALA A 31 -18.81 3.33 -4.38
CA ALA A 31 -19.71 4.04 -5.31
C ALA A 31 -19.80 3.38 -6.70
N ALA A 32 -18.88 2.45 -7.02
CA ALA A 32 -18.85 1.82 -8.33
C ALA A 32 -20.09 0.93 -8.56
N PRO A 33 -20.64 0.89 -9.80
CA PRO A 33 -21.79 0.05 -10.13
C PRO A 33 -21.46 -1.45 -10.02
N THR A 34 -20.23 -1.84 -10.29
CA THR A 34 -19.73 -3.21 -10.10
C THR A 34 -19.38 -3.44 -8.64
N LYS A 35 -20.11 -4.30 -7.95
CA LYS A 35 -19.84 -4.62 -6.56
C LYS A 35 -18.56 -5.46 -6.45
N THR A 36 -17.58 -4.94 -5.73
CA THR A 36 -16.37 -5.67 -5.33
C THR A 36 -16.32 -5.80 -3.82
N ARG A 37 -15.82 -6.90 -3.29
CA ARG A 37 -15.48 -7.01 -1.87
C ARG A 37 -14.27 -6.12 -1.60
N ILE A 38 -14.27 -5.41 -0.48
CA ILE A 38 -13.16 -4.53 -0.11
C ILE A 38 -12.57 -5.02 1.20
N VAL A 39 -11.26 -5.22 1.20
CA VAL A 39 -10.47 -5.47 2.40
C VAL A 39 -9.54 -4.28 2.62
N ALA A 40 -9.63 -3.65 3.77
CA ALA A 40 -8.88 -2.46 4.15
C ALA A 40 -7.92 -2.78 5.30
N VAL A 41 -6.62 -2.56 5.09
CA VAL A 41 -5.58 -2.77 6.11
C VAL A 41 -5.04 -1.43 6.57
N SER A 42 -5.01 -1.20 7.89
CA SER A 42 -4.43 0.02 8.47
C SER A 42 -3.84 -0.21 9.85
N ARG A 43 -2.99 0.73 10.30
CA ARG A 43 -2.42 0.73 11.66
C ARG A 43 -3.42 1.14 12.74
N SER A 44 -4.37 1.97 12.37
CA SER A 44 -5.38 2.48 13.29
C SER A 44 -6.75 1.97 12.89
N PRO A 45 -7.65 1.76 13.85
CA PRO A 45 -9.03 1.42 13.56
C PRO A 45 -9.68 2.44 12.61
N LEU A 46 -10.40 1.96 11.62
CA LEU A 46 -11.11 2.78 10.65
C LEU A 46 -12.61 2.66 10.85
N LYS A 47 -13.30 3.80 10.80
CA LYS A 47 -14.76 3.84 10.73
C LYS A 47 -15.18 3.77 9.26
N LEU A 48 -15.35 2.56 8.76
CA LEU A 48 -15.80 2.29 7.38
C LEU A 48 -17.17 1.60 7.41
N PRO A 49 -17.93 1.67 6.30
CA PRO A 49 -19.19 0.93 6.18
C PRO A 49 -19.00 -0.57 6.41
N ALA A 50 -20.02 -1.25 6.94
CA ALA A 50 -19.98 -2.69 7.23
C ALA A 50 -19.67 -3.57 6.01
N ALA A 51 -19.84 -3.04 4.81
CA ALA A 51 -19.47 -3.71 3.55
C ALA A 51 -17.96 -3.83 3.34
N VAL A 52 -17.12 -3.12 4.14
CA VAL A 52 -15.66 -3.15 4.07
C VAL A 52 -15.12 -3.98 5.23
N ARG A 53 -14.43 -5.08 4.91
CA ARG A 53 -13.69 -5.84 5.92
C ARG A 53 -12.43 -5.06 6.32
N THR A 54 -12.24 -4.81 7.60
CA THR A 54 -11.07 -4.10 8.11
C THR A 54 -10.13 -5.06 8.84
N LEU A 55 -8.82 -4.92 8.59
CA LEU A 55 -7.76 -5.63 9.29
C LEU A 55 -6.81 -4.61 9.92
N ASN A 56 -6.46 -4.83 11.18
CA ASN A 56 -5.46 -4.01 11.86
C ASN A 56 -4.08 -4.62 11.68
N CYS A 57 -3.07 -3.79 11.34
CA CYS A 57 -1.68 -4.20 11.17
C CYS A 57 -0.78 -3.02 11.54
N ASP A 58 0.12 -3.17 12.48
CA ASP A 58 1.07 -2.13 12.90
C ASP A 58 2.26 -1.97 11.95
N TYR A 59 2.33 -2.84 10.93
CA TYR A 59 3.38 -2.90 9.91
C TYR A 59 4.74 -3.33 10.44
N THR A 60 4.80 -4.07 11.55
CA THR A 60 5.96 -4.91 11.88
C THR A 60 6.06 -6.07 10.89
N PRO A 61 7.25 -6.64 10.67
CA PRO A 61 7.41 -7.81 9.80
C PRO A 61 6.49 -8.96 10.19
N GLU A 62 6.35 -9.22 11.48
CA GLU A 62 5.53 -10.29 12.06
C GLU A 62 4.04 -10.06 11.79
N ALA A 63 3.56 -8.82 12.02
CA ALA A 63 2.16 -8.47 11.76
C ALA A 63 1.82 -8.51 10.27
N ILE A 64 2.73 -8.07 9.39
CA ILE A 64 2.57 -8.17 7.94
C ILE A 64 2.48 -9.63 7.50
N ALA A 65 3.38 -10.49 8.01
CA ALA A 65 3.37 -11.91 7.68
C ALA A 65 2.07 -12.60 8.16
N TYR A 66 1.62 -12.29 9.37
CA TYR A 66 0.36 -12.80 9.91
C TYR A 66 -0.85 -12.41 9.07
N VAL A 67 -0.99 -11.12 8.75
CA VAL A 67 -2.10 -10.63 7.91
C VAL A 67 -2.01 -11.20 6.49
N GLY A 68 -0.79 -11.34 5.92
CA GLY A 68 -0.58 -11.99 4.63
C GLY A 68 -1.06 -13.44 4.61
N GLN A 69 -0.79 -14.19 5.67
CA GLN A 69 -1.27 -15.56 5.83
C GLN A 69 -2.81 -15.62 5.97
N GLU A 70 -3.39 -14.72 6.76
CA GLU A 70 -4.85 -14.59 6.89
C GLU A 70 -5.52 -14.28 5.54
N LEU A 71 -4.93 -13.39 4.74
CA LEU A 71 -5.42 -13.07 3.40
C LEU A 71 -5.30 -14.26 2.44
N SER A 72 -4.24 -15.06 2.56
CA SER A 72 -4.02 -16.23 1.71
C SER A 72 -5.00 -17.38 2.00
N SER A 73 -5.52 -17.47 3.21
CA SER A 73 -6.55 -18.45 3.58
C SER A 73 -7.96 -18.04 3.16
N HIS A 74 -8.12 -16.83 2.61
CA HIS A 74 -9.43 -16.30 2.21
C HIS A 74 -9.93 -16.94 0.92
N SER A 75 -11.16 -17.44 0.92
CA SER A 75 -11.81 -17.98 -0.28
C SER A 75 -12.18 -16.82 -1.22
N GLY A 76 -11.49 -16.70 -2.33
CA GLY A 76 -11.74 -15.71 -3.36
C GLY A 76 -10.45 -15.14 -3.95
N SER A 77 -10.54 -14.65 -5.18
CA SER A 77 -9.39 -14.04 -5.84
C SER A 77 -9.34 -12.54 -5.60
N PHE A 78 -8.13 -12.02 -5.46
CA PHE A 78 -7.89 -10.59 -5.50
C PHE A 78 -7.72 -10.13 -6.95
N GLU A 79 -8.58 -9.22 -7.39
CA GLU A 79 -8.46 -8.57 -8.69
C GLU A 79 -7.46 -7.40 -8.64
N ARG A 80 -7.38 -6.77 -7.45
CA ARG A 80 -6.59 -5.54 -7.28
C ARG A 80 -6.05 -5.44 -5.87
N ILE A 81 -4.79 -5.07 -5.77
CA ILE A 81 -4.10 -4.77 -4.52
C ILE A 81 -3.48 -3.39 -4.66
N VAL A 82 -3.78 -2.47 -3.76
CA VAL A 82 -3.19 -1.13 -3.75
C VAL A 82 -2.48 -0.89 -2.42
N ILE A 83 -1.16 -0.63 -2.50
CA ILE A 83 -0.33 -0.33 -1.34
C ILE A 83 -0.11 1.18 -1.27
N CYS A 84 -0.81 1.84 -0.35
CA CYS A 84 -0.83 3.28 -0.16
C CYS A 84 0.14 3.77 0.93
N ASN A 85 1.01 2.88 1.44
CA ASN A 85 2.00 3.26 2.44
C ASN A 85 3.01 4.27 1.89
N GLY A 86 3.27 5.31 2.68
CA GLY A 86 4.29 6.30 2.36
C GLY A 86 4.19 7.52 3.26
N ILE A 87 5.33 8.16 3.48
CA ILE A 87 5.42 9.46 4.15
C ILE A 87 6.40 10.36 3.39
N LEU A 88 6.10 11.66 3.38
CA LEU A 88 7.03 12.73 3.04
C LEU A 88 7.49 13.45 4.31
N HIS A 89 6.56 13.70 5.22
CA HIS A 89 6.80 14.35 6.51
C HIS A 89 5.85 13.77 7.56
N ARG A 90 6.27 13.83 8.84
CA ARG A 90 5.43 13.46 10.00
C ARG A 90 6.04 14.05 11.28
N GLY A 91 5.32 14.97 11.95
CA GLY A 91 5.83 15.66 13.12
C GLY A 91 7.17 16.36 12.83
N GLU A 92 8.20 16.05 13.61
CA GLU A 92 9.56 16.61 13.46
C GLU A 92 10.30 16.07 12.21
N LEU A 93 9.85 14.98 11.63
CA LEU A 93 10.43 14.46 10.39
C LEU A 93 9.97 15.33 9.22
N GLN A 94 10.91 16.12 8.67
CA GLN A 94 10.69 16.98 7.53
C GLN A 94 11.64 16.62 6.39
N PRO A 95 11.25 16.82 5.12
CA PRO A 95 12.12 16.55 3.98
C PRO A 95 13.30 17.53 3.97
N GLU A 96 14.50 17.01 3.75
CA GLU A 96 15.74 17.76 3.80
C GLU A 96 15.82 18.78 2.65
N LYS A 97 16.22 20.00 2.97
CA LYS A 97 16.46 21.08 2.00
C LYS A 97 17.92 21.13 1.55
N ARG A 98 18.84 20.73 2.40
CA ARG A 98 20.29 20.73 2.19
C ARG A 98 20.87 19.40 2.60
N LEU A 99 22.07 19.07 2.13
CA LEU A 99 22.76 17.83 2.45
C LEU A 99 23.07 17.73 3.95
N GLU A 100 23.38 18.86 4.57
CA GLU A 100 23.71 18.98 6.01
C GLU A 100 22.50 18.70 6.91
N ASP A 101 21.29 18.74 6.36
CA ASP A 101 20.05 18.45 7.11
C ASP A 101 19.80 16.93 7.26
N LEU A 102 20.62 16.07 6.62
CA LEU A 102 20.50 14.62 6.72
C LEU A 102 20.70 14.13 8.16
N LYS A 103 19.75 13.31 8.61
CA LYS A 103 19.80 12.61 9.90
C LYS A 103 19.54 11.13 9.64
N LEU A 104 20.43 10.27 10.13
CA LEU A 104 20.35 8.82 9.90
C LEU A 104 19.00 8.24 10.35
N ASP A 105 18.50 8.63 11.52
CA ASP A 105 17.24 8.14 12.05
C ASP A 105 16.04 8.53 11.16
N ASN A 106 16.05 9.77 10.63
CA ASN A 106 15.01 10.22 9.71
C ASN A 106 15.08 9.44 8.38
N MET A 107 16.29 9.25 7.83
CA MET A 107 16.49 8.42 6.64
C MET A 107 15.97 7.00 6.86
N ALA A 108 16.36 6.37 7.96
CA ALA A 108 15.94 5.00 8.29
C ALA A 108 14.42 4.89 8.37
N GLU A 109 13.75 5.84 9.02
CA GLU A 109 12.29 5.84 9.13
C GLU A 109 11.60 6.08 7.78
N VAL A 110 12.11 6.99 6.95
CA VAL A 110 11.59 7.23 5.60
C VAL A 110 11.74 5.99 4.73
N PHE A 111 12.91 5.33 4.73
CA PHE A 111 13.14 4.09 3.99
C PHE A 111 12.27 2.95 4.53
N ARG A 112 12.16 2.83 5.85
CA ARG A 112 11.32 1.81 6.48
C ARG A 112 9.88 1.89 5.95
N ILE A 113 9.28 3.10 5.95
CA ILE A 113 7.87 3.28 5.56
C ILE A 113 7.69 3.24 4.03
N ASN A 114 8.58 3.88 3.27
CA ASN A 114 8.40 4.08 1.84
C ASN A 114 8.91 2.92 0.99
N THR A 115 9.83 2.11 1.53
CA THR A 115 10.52 1.05 0.77
C THR A 115 10.33 -0.32 1.43
N PHE A 116 10.70 -0.47 2.70
CA PHE A 116 10.74 -1.81 3.33
C PHE A 116 9.34 -2.33 3.63
N VAL A 117 8.45 -1.52 4.19
CA VAL A 117 7.06 -1.94 4.46
C VAL A 117 6.34 -2.36 3.18
N PRO A 118 6.36 -1.59 2.07
CA PRO A 118 5.80 -2.06 0.80
C PRO A 118 6.44 -3.36 0.27
N ALA A 119 7.75 -3.51 0.39
CA ALA A 119 8.46 -4.73 -0.04
C ALA A 119 8.03 -5.95 0.80
N LEU A 120 7.90 -5.80 2.12
CA LEU A 120 7.42 -6.87 3.00
C LEU A 120 5.97 -7.25 2.68
N TRP A 121 5.12 -6.29 2.31
CA TRP A 121 3.78 -6.58 1.83
C TRP A 121 3.80 -7.39 0.53
N LEU A 122 4.64 -7.03 -0.46
CA LEU A 122 4.78 -7.83 -1.69
C LEU A 122 5.23 -9.25 -1.37
N GLN A 123 6.20 -9.42 -0.47
CA GLN A 123 6.67 -10.73 -0.02
C GLN A 123 5.53 -11.55 0.62
N ALA A 124 4.78 -10.96 1.56
CA ALA A 124 3.70 -11.64 2.27
C ALA A 124 2.52 -12.00 1.35
N LEU A 125 2.29 -11.21 0.30
CA LEU A 125 1.22 -11.41 -0.68
C LEU A 125 1.66 -12.27 -1.89
N ALA A 126 2.93 -12.62 -2.02
CA ALA A 126 3.43 -13.41 -3.14
C ALA A 126 2.65 -14.71 -3.41
N PRO A 127 2.16 -15.46 -2.41
CA PRO A 127 1.32 -16.63 -2.66
C PRO A 127 0.03 -16.30 -3.40
N LEU A 128 -0.59 -15.15 -3.11
CA LEU A 128 -1.81 -14.68 -3.78
C LEU A 128 -1.56 -14.27 -5.23
N LEU A 129 -0.37 -13.73 -5.52
CA LEU A 129 0.01 -13.26 -6.84
C LEU A 129 0.38 -14.38 -7.80
N ARG A 130 0.61 -15.59 -7.30
CA ARG A 130 0.92 -16.80 -8.10
C ARG A 130 -0.34 -17.53 -8.57
N SER A 131 -1.53 -17.03 -8.27
CA SER A 131 -2.78 -17.63 -8.72
C SER A 131 -2.93 -17.50 -10.25
N THR A 132 -3.75 -18.38 -10.85
CA THR A 132 -4.05 -18.33 -12.29
C THR A 132 -4.92 -17.14 -12.68
N GLN A 133 -5.50 -16.43 -11.73
CA GLN A 133 -6.31 -15.25 -11.98
C GLN A 133 -5.46 -13.99 -11.93
N ALA A 134 -5.63 -13.13 -12.93
CA ALA A 134 -4.89 -11.88 -13.03
C ALA A 134 -5.22 -10.94 -11.88
N CYS A 135 -4.19 -10.55 -11.10
CA CYS A 135 -4.27 -9.56 -10.05
C CYS A 135 -3.42 -8.33 -10.43
N ARG A 136 -4.02 -7.14 -10.36
CA ARG A 136 -3.28 -5.89 -10.57
C ARG A 136 -2.77 -5.39 -9.24
N VAL A 137 -1.45 -5.21 -9.13
CA VAL A 137 -0.79 -4.65 -7.93
C VAL A 137 -0.30 -3.24 -8.25
N ALA A 138 -0.72 -2.28 -7.44
CA ALA A 138 -0.27 -0.89 -7.54
C ALA A 138 0.38 -0.46 -6.23
N LEU A 139 1.56 0.17 -6.35
CA LEU A 139 2.27 0.79 -5.23
C LEU A 139 2.43 2.29 -5.51
N LEU A 140 2.22 3.10 -4.47
CA LEU A 140 2.33 4.54 -4.62
C LEU A 140 3.81 4.98 -4.55
N SER A 141 4.41 5.18 -5.70
CA SER A 141 5.71 5.82 -5.82
C SER A 141 5.56 7.35 -5.92
N ALA A 142 6.55 8.03 -6.46
CA ALA A 142 6.53 9.45 -6.69
C ALA A 142 7.38 9.80 -7.92
N ARG A 143 6.99 10.83 -8.67
CA ARG A 143 7.79 11.35 -9.80
C ARG A 143 9.21 11.71 -9.37
N VAL A 144 9.37 12.27 -8.17
CA VAL A 144 10.68 12.66 -7.61
C VAL A 144 11.59 11.47 -7.26
N GLY A 145 11.10 10.23 -7.30
CA GLY A 145 11.90 9.00 -7.23
C GLY A 145 12.60 8.64 -8.55
N SER A 146 12.36 9.38 -9.62
CA SER A 146 13.11 9.21 -10.88
C SER A 146 14.52 9.78 -10.75
N ILE A 147 15.54 8.96 -11.03
CA ILE A 147 16.95 9.38 -11.00
C ILE A 147 17.24 10.29 -12.18
N SER A 148 16.78 9.93 -13.37
CA SER A 148 17.04 10.68 -14.61
C SER A 148 16.30 12.01 -14.70
N ASP A 149 15.16 12.15 -14.03
CA ASP A 149 14.33 13.39 -14.01
C ASP A 149 14.68 14.31 -12.83
N ASN A 150 15.70 13.97 -12.03
CA ASN A 150 16.09 14.78 -10.87
C ASN A 150 16.89 16.01 -11.29
N ARG A 151 16.24 17.18 -11.31
CA ARG A 151 16.85 18.48 -11.59
C ARG A 151 16.80 19.44 -10.41
N ALA A 152 15.85 19.26 -9.50
CA ALA A 152 15.59 20.18 -8.38
C ALA A 152 16.41 19.88 -7.12
N GLY A 153 16.93 18.65 -6.97
CA GLY A 153 17.61 18.23 -5.74
C GLY A 153 16.68 18.20 -4.52
N CYS A 154 17.24 18.36 -3.32
CA CYS A 154 16.56 18.30 -2.01
C CYS A 154 15.79 16.99 -1.75
N TRP A 155 15.20 16.85 -0.57
CA TRP A 155 14.37 15.71 -0.16
C TRP A 155 15.10 14.36 -0.34
N TYR A 156 16.36 14.33 0.08
CA TYR A 156 17.28 13.23 -0.19
C TYR A 156 16.71 11.88 0.22
N SER A 157 16.27 11.78 1.49
CA SER A 157 15.71 10.53 2.01
C SER A 157 14.45 10.11 1.26
N TYR A 158 13.55 11.05 0.97
CA TYR A 158 12.31 10.74 0.26
C TYR A 158 12.56 10.28 -1.17
N ARG A 159 13.38 11.03 -1.93
CA ARG A 159 13.72 10.67 -3.31
C ARG A 159 14.41 9.32 -3.38
N ALA A 160 15.42 9.10 -2.53
CA ALA A 160 16.17 7.85 -2.50
C ALA A 160 15.26 6.67 -2.12
N SER A 161 14.36 6.83 -1.15
CA SER A 161 13.42 5.78 -0.77
C SER A 161 12.44 5.41 -1.89
N LYS A 162 11.97 6.41 -2.67
CA LYS A 162 11.08 6.16 -3.81
C LYS A 162 11.81 5.58 -5.02
N ALA A 163 13.07 5.95 -5.24
CA ALA A 163 13.93 5.30 -6.24
C ALA A 163 14.20 3.83 -5.89
N ALA A 164 14.49 3.54 -4.61
CA ALA A 164 14.66 2.18 -4.12
C ALA A 164 13.36 1.35 -4.27
N LEU A 165 12.20 1.93 -3.95
CA LEU A 165 10.91 1.29 -4.18
C LEU A 165 10.70 0.97 -5.67
N ASN A 166 10.99 1.90 -6.58
CA ASN A 166 10.88 1.68 -8.02
C ASN A 166 11.75 0.50 -8.48
N MET A 167 12.99 0.42 -7.98
CA MET A 167 13.89 -0.69 -8.30
C MET A 167 13.36 -2.03 -7.78
N LEU A 168 12.85 -2.08 -6.54
CA LEU A 168 12.27 -3.30 -5.97
C LEU A 168 11.07 -3.82 -6.76
N ILE A 169 10.25 -2.91 -7.32
CA ILE A 169 9.08 -3.30 -8.12
C ILE A 169 9.51 -3.79 -9.50
N GLN A 170 10.59 -3.24 -10.03
CA GLN A 170 11.11 -3.61 -11.36
C GLN A 170 11.86 -4.96 -11.35
N SER A 171 12.37 -5.38 -10.18
CA SER A 171 13.09 -6.66 -9.99
C SER A 171 12.15 -7.85 -9.88
#